data_24086800a712cb1ee984d0e8a0f50f53
#
_entry.id   24086800a712cb1ee984d0e8a0f50f53
#
_cell.length_a   1.000
_cell.length_b   1.000
_cell.length_c   1.000
_cell.angle_alpha   90.00
_cell.angle_beta   90.00
_cell.angle_gamma   90.00
#
_symmetry.space_group_name_H-M   'P 1'
#
loop_
_entity.id
_entity.type
_entity.pdbx_description
1 polymer ?
#
loop_
_entity_poly.entity_id
_entity_poly.type
_entity_poly.pdbx_seq_one_letter_code
_entity_poly.pdbx_strand_id
1 'polypeptide(L)'
;MYHNSMRFLLTLLLLVPLCAQEPPAAPKQARPAPKNLKVLKVPPADIRATMQSFRLALGVQCDFCHVKGDFASDENPKKDIARKMIVLAQDVNGKFSDGKEHVTCYTCHRGDQEPKMAPPPAP
;
A
#
# COMPACT_ATOMS: atom_id res chain seq x y z
N MET A 1 70.29 -19.91 -42.69
CA MET A 1 68.98 -20.57 -42.34
C MET A 1 68.65 -20.22 -40.91
N TYR A 2 67.89 -19.15 -40.70
CA TYR A 2 67.46 -18.73 -39.37
C TYR A 2 65.99 -18.86 -39.27
N HIS A 3 65.54 -19.73 -38.34
CA HIS A 3 64.15 -19.87 -37.96
C HIS A 3 63.79 -18.79 -36.94
N ASN A 4 62.97 -17.86 -37.36
CA ASN A 4 62.50 -16.80 -36.46
C ASN A 4 61.12 -17.23 -35.91
N SER A 5 61.14 -17.80 -34.70
CA SER A 5 59.89 -18.16 -33.97
C SER A 5 59.33 -16.91 -33.33
N MET A 6 58.31 -16.33 -33.94
CA MET A 6 57.58 -15.20 -33.43
C MET A 6 56.48 -15.70 -32.42
N ARG A 7 56.77 -15.54 -31.14
CA ARG A 7 55.87 -15.85 -30.04
C ARG A 7 54.80 -14.76 -29.96
N PHE A 8 53.59 -15.07 -30.46
CA PHE A 8 52.39 -14.25 -30.20
C PHE A 8 51.96 -14.44 -28.74
N LEU A 9 52.24 -13.47 -27.90
CA LEU A 9 51.66 -13.33 -26.57
C LEU A 9 50.20 -12.84 -26.72
N LEU A 10 49.25 -13.76 -26.60
CA LEU A 10 47.84 -13.46 -26.57
C LEU A 10 47.50 -12.93 -25.15
N THR A 11 47.50 -11.62 -24.98
CA THR A 11 47.00 -10.99 -23.76
C THR A 11 45.46 -11.03 -23.75
N LEU A 12 44.91 -12.01 -23.02
CA LEU A 12 43.48 -12.14 -22.77
C LEU A 12 43.08 -11.05 -21.78
N LEU A 13 42.48 -9.97 -22.27
CA LEU A 13 41.90 -8.92 -21.45
C LEU A 13 40.61 -9.47 -20.81
N LEU A 14 40.66 -9.83 -19.53
CA LEU A 14 39.48 -10.19 -18.74
C LEU A 14 38.66 -8.91 -18.48
N LEU A 15 37.63 -8.70 -19.28
CA LEU A 15 36.57 -7.71 -18.99
C LEU A 15 35.77 -8.23 -17.79
N VAL A 16 36.12 -7.78 -16.60
CA VAL A 16 35.27 -7.98 -15.41
C VAL A 16 34.08 -7.03 -15.52
N PRO A 17 32.82 -7.53 -15.58
CA PRO A 17 31.69 -6.62 -15.52
C PRO A 17 31.65 -5.94 -14.15
N LEU A 18 31.74 -4.62 -14.15
CA LEU A 18 31.54 -3.79 -12.98
C LEU A 18 30.05 -3.92 -12.59
N CYS A 19 29.73 -4.88 -11.73
CA CYS A 19 28.42 -4.95 -11.10
C CYS A 19 28.19 -3.64 -10.35
N ALA A 20 27.34 -2.78 -10.90
CA ALA A 20 26.83 -1.61 -10.20
C ALA A 20 26.13 -2.09 -8.93
N GLN A 21 26.79 -1.96 -7.79
CA GLN A 21 26.19 -2.19 -6.49
C GLN A 21 25.16 -1.07 -6.28
N GLU A 22 23.89 -1.42 -6.26
CA GLU A 22 22.83 -0.51 -5.81
C GLU A 22 23.21 0.01 -4.41
N PRO A 23 23.13 1.33 -4.20
CA PRO A 23 23.42 1.89 -2.87
C PRO A 23 22.45 1.26 -1.86
N PRO A 24 22.92 0.91 -0.64
CA PRO A 24 22.06 0.34 0.38
C PRO A 24 20.89 1.30 0.63
N ALA A 25 19.66 0.74 0.56
CA ALA A 25 18.45 1.50 0.79
C ALA A 25 18.57 2.24 2.14
N ALA A 26 18.40 3.55 2.13
CA ALA A 26 18.47 4.38 3.33
C ALA A 26 17.58 3.77 4.42
N PRO A 27 18.00 3.73 5.69
CA PRO A 27 17.22 3.15 6.77
C PRO A 27 15.86 3.85 6.80
N LYS A 28 14.78 3.08 6.63
CA LYS A 28 13.43 3.58 6.75
C LYS A 28 13.28 4.14 8.15
N GLN A 29 13.29 5.46 8.28
CA GLN A 29 13.08 6.13 9.56
C GLN A 29 11.82 5.54 10.20
N ALA A 30 11.94 5.04 11.42
CA ALA A 30 10.83 4.50 12.18
C ALA A 30 9.77 5.61 12.33
N ARG A 31 8.64 5.44 11.65
CA ARG A 31 7.53 6.40 11.76
C ARG A 31 6.92 6.30 13.15
N PRO A 32 6.48 7.41 13.72
CA PRO A 32 5.74 7.38 14.97
C PRO A 32 4.57 6.39 14.88
N ALA A 33 4.34 5.66 15.96
CA ALA A 33 3.22 4.75 16.03
C ALA A 33 1.90 5.50 15.76
N PRO A 34 0.97 4.91 14.99
CA PRO A 34 -0.32 5.54 14.73
C PRO A 34 -1.10 5.69 16.02
N LYS A 35 -1.83 6.79 16.15
CA LYS A 35 -2.64 7.11 17.33
C LYS A 35 -4.12 7.05 16.97
N ASN A 36 -4.96 6.78 17.99
CA ASN A 36 -6.42 6.87 17.88
C ASN A 36 -7.06 5.92 16.85
N LEU A 37 -6.53 4.69 16.73
CA LEU A 37 -7.04 3.69 15.77
C LEU A 37 -8.38 3.07 16.15
N LYS A 38 -8.87 3.21 17.36
CA LYS A 38 -10.12 2.70 17.97
C LYS A 38 -10.65 1.35 17.44
N VAL A 39 -10.94 1.27 16.13
CA VAL A 39 -11.58 0.09 15.48
C VAL A 39 -10.63 -0.68 14.54
N LEU A 40 -9.50 -0.08 14.15
CA LEU A 40 -8.54 -0.72 13.26
C LEU A 40 -7.54 -1.57 14.05
N LYS A 41 -7.50 -2.86 13.77
CA LYS A 41 -6.58 -3.84 14.37
C LYS A 41 -5.53 -4.24 13.32
N VAL A 42 -4.76 -3.26 12.81
CA VAL A 42 -3.73 -3.50 11.81
C VAL A 42 -2.35 -3.14 12.38
N PRO A 43 -1.29 -3.85 11.98
CA PRO A 43 0.07 -3.50 12.36
C PRO A 43 0.41 -2.05 11.98
N PRO A 44 1.22 -1.33 12.78
CA PRO A 44 1.63 0.03 12.45
C PRO A 44 2.27 0.20 11.07
N ALA A 45 2.97 -0.83 10.58
CA ALA A 45 3.57 -0.84 9.25
C ALA A 45 2.53 -0.79 8.12
N ASP A 46 1.34 -1.36 8.33
CA ASP A 46 0.31 -1.54 7.32
C ASP A 46 -0.72 -0.40 7.30
N ILE A 47 -0.69 0.50 8.29
CA ILE A 47 -1.69 1.56 8.41
C ILE A 47 -1.76 2.44 7.15
N ARG A 48 -0.64 2.72 6.52
CA ARG A 48 -0.61 3.53 5.30
C ARG A 48 -1.29 2.81 4.13
N ALA A 49 -1.02 1.52 3.96
CA ALA A 49 -1.65 0.72 2.91
C ALA A 49 -3.16 0.63 3.14
N THR A 50 -3.58 0.43 4.40
CA THR A 50 -4.98 0.42 4.80
C THR A 50 -5.67 1.75 4.49
N MET A 51 -5.07 2.90 4.84
CA MET A 51 -5.64 4.21 4.52
C MET A 51 -5.69 4.46 3.00
N GLN A 52 -4.69 3.97 2.26
CA GLN A 52 -4.68 4.04 0.81
C GLN A 52 -5.84 3.23 0.20
N SER A 53 -6.11 2.03 0.70
CA SER A 53 -7.23 1.20 0.22
C SER A 53 -8.59 1.88 0.47
N PHE A 54 -8.78 2.51 1.63
CA PHE A 54 -10.00 3.28 1.92
C PHE A 54 -10.17 4.46 0.96
N ARG A 55 -9.09 5.21 0.74
CA ARG A 55 -9.10 6.34 -0.19
C ARG A 55 -9.48 5.92 -1.61
N LEU A 56 -8.92 4.84 -2.09
CA LEU A 56 -9.21 4.30 -3.43
C LEU A 56 -10.63 3.75 -3.51
N ALA A 57 -11.09 3.08 -2.45
CA ALA A 57 -12.44 2.50 -2.41
C ALA A 57 -13.55 3.56 -2.44
N LEU A 58 -13.29 4.75 -1.88
CA LEU A 58 -14.25 5.86 -1.83
C LEU A 58 -13.99 6.97 -2.86
N GLY A 59 -12.87 6.92 -3.60
CA GLY A 59 -12.53 7.98 -4.56
C GLY A 59 -12.21 9.33 -3.91
N VAL A 60 -11.71 9.35 -2.66
CA VAL A 60 -11.48 10.57 -1.88
C VAL A 60 -10.01 10.80 -1.55
N GLN A 61 -9.70 11.98 -1.02
CA GLN A 61 -8.37 12.31 -0.48
C GLN A 61 -8.33 12.16 1.06
N CYS A 62 -7.14 12.27 1.65
CA CYS A 62 -6.93 12.04 3.08
C CYS A 62 -7.73 13.02 3.97
N ASP A 63 -7.87 14.27 3.53
CA ASP A 63 -8.57 15.35 4.23
C ASP A 63 -10.11 15.21 4.22
N PHE A 64 -10.63 14.27 3.43
CA PHE A 64 -12.06 13.94 3.50
C PHE A 64 -12.46 13.40 4.89
N CYS A 65 -11.59 12.61 5.52
CA CYS A 65 -11.83 12.03 6.86
C CYS A 65 -10.91 12.60 7.95
N HIS A 66 -9.79 13.18 7.58
CA HIS A 66 -8.78 13.63 8.55
C HIS A 66 -8.62 15.14 8.56
N VAL A 67 -8.31 15.68 9.72
CA VAL A 67 -7.84 17.07 9.84
C VAL A 67 -6.42 17.17 9.27
N LYS A 68 -6.20 18.15 8.39
CA LYS A 68 -4.90 18.37 7.76
C LYS A 68 -3.82 18.64 8.82
N GLY A 69 -2.78 17.81 8.83
CA GLY A 69 -1.68 17.91 9.80
C GLY A 69 -1.93 17.18 11.13
N ASP A 70 -3.18 16.75 11.40
CA ASP A 70 -3.51 15.94 12.59
C ASP A 70 -4.44 14.77 12.23
N PHE A 71 -3.83 13.69 11.76
CA PHE A 71 -4.56 12.46 11.42
C PHE A 71 -5.19 11.76 12.65
N ALA A 72 -4.78 12.12 13.86
CA ALA A 72 -5.33 11.53 15.08
C ALA A 72 -6.59 12.24 15.56
N SER A 73 -6.81 13.52 15.20
CA SER A 73 -7.98 14.30 15.60
C SER A 73 -9.31 13.63 15.22
N ASP A 74 -10.31 13.76 16.07
CA ASP A 74 -11.68 13.32 15.85
C ASP A 74 -12.63 14.47 15.45
N GLU A 75 -12.10 15.67 15.19
CA GLU A 75 -12.92 16.84 14.83
C GLU A 75 -13.69 16.66 13.50
N ASN A 76 -13.14 15.88 12.55
CA ASN A 76 -13.84 15.62 11.31
C ASN A 76 -14.88 14.51 11.50
N PRO A 77 -16.21 14.80 11.39
CA PRO A 77 -17.27 13.84 11.63
C PRO A 77 -17.28 12.66 10.65
N LYS A 78 -16.66 12.80 9.47
CA LYS A 78 -16.52 11.70 8.51
C LYS A 78 -15.69 10.55 9.05
N LYS A 79 -14.78 10.82 9.98
CA LYS A 79 -13.96 9.80 10.64
C LYS A 79 -14.79 8.84 11.49
N ASP A 80 -15.83 9.36 12.16
CA ASP A 80 -16.76 8.52 12.93
C ASP A 80 -17.66 7.66 12.02
N ILE A 81 -18.10 8.22 10.89
CA ILE A 81 -18.85 7.47 9.87
C ILE A 81 -17.96 6.35 9.33
N ALA A 82 -16.70 6.64 8.99
CA ALA A 82 -15.75 5.64 8.50
C ALA A 82 -15.54 4.51 9.51
N ARG A 83 -15.47 4.80 10.82
CA ARG A 83 -15.36 3.77 11.87
C ARG A 83 -16.55 2.83 11.89
N LYS A 84 -17.78 3.36 11.74
CA LYS A 84 -18.98 2.55 11.67
C LYS A 84 -18.97 1.63 10.45
N MET A 85 -18.51 2.13 9.30
CA MET A 85 -18.40 1.35 8.07
C MET A 85 -17.30 0.27 8.17
N ILE A 86 -16.19 0.56 8.86
CA ILE A 86 -15.12 -0.43 9.14
C ILE A 86 -15.69 -1.57 9.99
N VAL A 87 -16.41 -1.25 11.06
CA VAL A 87 -17.06 -2.27 11.94
C VAL A 87 -18.05 -3.11 11.13
N LEU A 88 -18.87 -2.49 10.30
CA LEU A 88 -19.82 -3.20 9.43
C LEU A 88 -19.11 -4.21 8.52
N ALA A 89 -18.05 -3.81 7.86
CA ALA A 89 -17.25 -4.71 7.00
C ALA A 89 -16.62 -5.85 7.81
N GLN A 90 -16.11 -5.57 9.01
CA GLN A 90 -15.56 -6.58 9.92
C GLN A 90 -16.64 -7.58 10.37
N ASP A 91 -17.84 -7.10 10.69
CA ASP A 91 -18.97 -7.95 11.11
C ASP A 91 -19.41 -8.86 9.97
N VAL A 92 -19.48 -8.35 8.74
CA VAL A 92 -19.80 -9.18 7.56
C VAL A 92 -18.73 -10.24 7.36
N ASN A 93 -17.46 -9.87 7.35
CA ASN A 93 -16.35 -10.82 7.19
C ASN A 93 -16.28 -11.85 8.30
N GLY A 94 -16.65 -11.46 9.53
CA GLY A 94 -16.71 -12.36 10.68
C GLY A 94 -17.81 -13.43 10.62
N LYS A 95 -18.76 -13.35 9.66
CA LYS A 95 -19.74 -14.41 9.43
C LYS A 95 -19.18 -15.61 8.68
N PHE A 96 -18.01 -15.47 8.06
CA PHE A 96 -17.34 -16.55 7.34
C PHE A 96 -16.27 -17.19 8.23
N SER A 97 -16.26 -18.52 8.27
CA SER A 97 -15.34 -19.28 9.12
C SER A 97 -14.01 -19.63 8.48
N ASP A 98 -13.80 -19.23 7.21
CA ASP A 98 -12.61 -19.58 6.44
C ASP A 98 -11.43 -18.60 6.65
N GLY A 99 -11.61 -17.56 7.47
CA GLY A 99 -10.59 -16.56 7.79
C GLY A 99 -10.20 -15.64 6.64
N LYS A 100 -10.99 -15.62 5.56
CA LYS A 100 -10.75 -14.75 4.39
C LYS A 100 -11.56 -13.47 4.47
N GLU A 101 -11.08 -12.44 3.76
CA GLU A 101 -11.82 -11.21 3.54
C GLU A 101 -12.76 -11.40 2.33
N HIS A 102 -14.07 -11.33 2.57
CA HIS A 102 -15.12 -11.50 1.55
C HIS A 102 -15.66 -10.16 1.06
N VAL A 103 -15.64 -9.15 1.92
CA VAL A 103 -16.05 -7.79 1.56
C VAL A 103 -15.02 -6.77 2.00
N THR A 104 -14.82 -5.77 1.17
CA THR A 104 -14.00 -4.60 1.43
C THR A 104 -14.85 -3.33 1.26
N CYS A 105 -14.32 -2.17 1.59
CA CYS A 105 -14.99 -0.90 1.30
C CYS A 105 -15.33 -0.78 -0.21
N TYR A 106 -14.44 -1.26 -1.07
CA TYR A 106 -14.63 -1.21 -2.52
C TYR A 106 -15.80 -2.07 -3.00
N THR A 107 -16.15 -3.14 -2.29
CA THR A 107 -17.27 -4.04 -2.65
C THR A 107 -18.58 -3.27 -2.84
N CYS A 108 -18.83 -2.26 -1.98
CA CYS A 108 -20.01 -1.43 -2.03
C CYS A 108 -19.77 -0.07 -2.70
N HIS A 109 -18.64 0.59 -2.40
CA HIS A 109 -18.39 1.97 -2.82
C HIS A 109 -17.87 2.09 -4.26
N ARG A 110 -17.02 1.16 -4.73
CA ARG A 110 -16.53 1.11 -6.11
C ARG A 110 -15.90 2.41 -6.61
N GLY A 111 -15.15 3.10 -5.75
CA GLY A 111 -14.49 4.36 -6.08
C GLY A 111 -15.36 5.60 -5.89
N ASP A 112 -16.46 5.50 -5.17
CA ASP A 112 -17.38 6.61 -4.90
C ASP A 112 -17.68 6.73 -3.40
N GLN A 113 -17.97 7.95 -2.93
CA GLN A 113 -18.34 8.20 -1.53
C GLN A 113 -19.67 7.50 -1.17
N GLU A 114 -20.61 7.45 -2.10
CA GLU A 114 -21.88 6.79 -1.93
C GLU A 114 -21.80 5.33 -2.42
N PRO A 115 -22.30 4.37 -1.64
CA PRO A 115 -22.38 2.98 -2.08
C PRO A 115 -23.24 2.84 -3.34
N LYS A 116 -22.85 1.97 -4.25
CA LYS A 116 -23.65 1.67 -5.44
C LYS A 116 -24.81 0.78 -5.08
N MET A 117 -26.02 1.34 -5.08
CA MET A 117 -27.26 0.66 -4.70
C MET A 117 -27.90 -0.13 -5.84
N ALA A 118 -27.57 0.20 -7.09
CA ALA A 118 -28.06 -0.46 -8.28
C ALA A 118 -26.99 -0.47 -9.38
N PRO A 119 -27.04 -1.40 -10.34
CA PRO A 119 -26.24 -1.31 -11.54
C PRO A 119 -26.64 -0.08 -12.36
N PRO A 120 -25.75 0.46 -13.22
CA PRO A 120 -26.14 1.48 -14.19
C PRO A 120 -27.28 0.96 -15.06
N PRO A 121 -28.17 1.83 -15.57
CA PRO A 121 -29.21 1.42 -16.49
C PRO A 121 -28.58 0.73 -17.72
N ALA A 122 -29.28 -0.29 -18.22
CA ALA A 122 -28.85 -0.99 -19.43
C ALA A 122 -28.81 0.01 -20.61
N PRO A 123 -27.83 -0.15 -21.54
CA PRO A 123 -27.73 0.72 -22.73
C PRO A 123 -28.93 0.54 -23.66
#